data_293b0fd59a34b13f69c70c841190e920
#
_entry.id   293b0fd59a34b13f69c70c841190e920
#
_cell.length_a   1.000
_cell.length_b   1.000
_cell.length_c   1.000
_cell.angle_alpha   90.00
_cell.angle_beta   90.00
_cell.angle_gamma   90.00
#
_symmetry.space_group_name_H-M   'P 1'
#
loop_
_entity.id
_entity.type
_entity.pdbx_description
1 polymer ?
#
loop_
_entity_poly.entity_id
_entity_poly.type
_entity_poly.pdbx_seq_one_letter_code
_entity_poly.pdbx_strand_id
1 'polypeptide(L)'
;MRYLELDENVKVSQIGIGCMRISGMTGKEAETLVRTALDAGINFFDHADIYGGGKSEEIFGNLLASAPGLRDQMFIQSKCAIHDGLYDFSGEHIRKSVDGILARLKTDHIDSLLLHRPDPLMEPEEVGEVFEELARSGKVRYFGVSNMNRYQMELLSSGVKRKLWADQLQMSLAHTPLIDAGINVNTRFDGGLMRDAGTLEFCRLNGIAVQTWSPLQKGFFGGVFLGDDEYPELNSEVSFSEIESPSLLVRRGSLSLLRGRKRNLVRIQQARNPSRRIRWWRSASQGTVILVS
;
A
#
# COMPACT_ATOMS: atom_id res chain seq x y z
N MET A 1 12.21 14.97 -1.50
CA MET A 1 11.11 14.00 -1.61
C MET A 1 10.61 13.94 -3.06
N ARG A 2 10.10 12.80 -3.54
CA ARG A 2 9.39 12.68 -4.82
C ARG A 2 7.90 12.63 -4.55
N TYR A 3 7.11 13.16 -5.47
CA TYR A 3 5.65 13.21 -5.34
C TYR A 3 4.97 12.59 -6.56
N LEU A 4 3.80 12.00 -6.34
CA LEU A 4 2.84 11.62 -7.35
C LEU A 4 1.81 12.75 -7.46
N GLU A 5 1.56 13.23 -8.67
CA GLU A 5 0.50 14.21 -8.94
C GLU A 5 -0.79 13.45 -9.25
N LEU A 6 -1.81 13.61 -8.40
CA LEU A 6 -3.12 12.98 -8.59
C LEU A 6 -4.02 13.86 -9.47
N ASP A 7 -3.95 15.17 -9.27
CA ASP A 7 -4.56 16.20 -10.10
C ASP A 7 -3.71 17.49 -10.03
N GLU A 8 -4.17 18.55 -10.65
CA GLU A 8 -3.43 19.83 -10.77
C GLU A 8 -3.01 20.42 -9.41
N ASN A 9 -3.73 20.08 -8.34
CA ASN A 9 -3.54 20.69 -7.01
C ASN A 9 -3.11 19.70 -5.93
N VAL A 10 -3.09 18.39 -6.22
CA VAL A 10 -2.85 17.37 -5.21
C VAL A 10 -1.61 16.54 -5.52
N LYS A 11 -0.61 16.71 -4.66
CA LYS A 11 0.67 16.00 -4.71
C LYS A 11 0.83 15.14 -3.47
N VAL A 12 1.05 13.84 -3.68
CA VAL A 12 1.24 12.84 -2.62
C VAL A 12 2.68 12.37 -2.64
N SER A 13 3.35 12.40 -1.50
CA SER A 13 4.72 11.89 -1.38
C SER A 13 4.78 10.39 -1.69
N GLN A 14 5.82 9.96 -2.42
CA GLN A 14 6.01 8.54 -2.76
C GLN A 14 6.44 7.67 -1.57
N ILE A 15 6.74 8.29 -0.44
CA ILE A 15 6.90 7.63 0.85
C ILE A 15 5.74 8.08 1.72
N GLY A 16 5.02 7.13 2.31
CA GLY A 16 3.93 7.39 3.25
C GLY A 16 4.24 6.81 4.62
N ILE A 17 3.66 7.42 5.65
CA ILE A 17 3.73 6.93 7.02
C ILE A 17 2.53 6.00 7.26
N GLY A 18 2.79 4.72 7.53
CA GLY A 18 1.79 3.77 7.99
C GLY A 18 1.46 4.01 9.47
N CYS A 19 0.23 4.38 9.75
CA CYS A 19 -0.20 4.82 11.07
C CYS A 19 -0.66 3.68 12.01
N MET A 20 -0.49 2.42 11.60
CA MET A 20 -0.94 1.26 12.39
C MET A 20 -0.36 1.24 13.82
N ARG A 21 0.91 1.63 13.98
CA ARG A 21 1.61 1.59 15.27
C ARG A 21 1.37 2.82 16.14
N ILE A 22 0.71 3.85 15.64
CA ILE A 22 0.37 5.05 16.43
C ILE A 22 -0.50 4.70 17.64
N SER A 23 -1.30 3.62 17.56
CA SER A 23 -2.10 3.14 18.69
C SER A 23 -1.31 2.81 19.96
N GLY A 24 -0.01 2.52 19.83
CA GLY A 24 0.90 2.26 20.95
C GLY A 24 1.70 3.47 21.41
N MET A 25 1.55 4.62 20.76
CA MET A 25 2.30 5.85 21.04
C MET A 25 1.55 6.77 22.01
N THR A 26 2.31 7.58 22.74
CA THR A 26 1.77 8.76 23.42
C THR A 26 1.49 9.85 22.38
N GLY A 27 0.63 10.82 22.74
CA GLY A 27 0.33 11.95 21.85
C GLY A 27 1.59 12.74 21.44
N LYS A 28 2.57 12.87 22.36
CA LYS A 28 3.84 13.57 22.08
C LYS A 28 4.73 12.81 21.10
N GLU A 29 4.79 11.49 21.19
CA GLU A 29 5.53 10.65 20.24
C GLU A 29 4.89 10.70 18.86
N ALA A 30 3.55 10.61 18.78
CA ALA A 30 2.81 10.74 17.55
C ALA A 30 3.03 12.14 16.91
N GLU A 31 2.99 13.22 17.69
CA GLU A 31 3.29 14.56 17.21
C GLU A 31 4.72 14.66 16.66
N THR A 32 5.70 14.13 17.37
CA THR A 32 7.10 14.12 16.94
C THR A 32 7.26 13.40 15.61
N LEU A 33 6.64 12.20 15.47
CA LEU A 33 6.65 11.44 14.22
C LEU A 33 6.08 12.24 13.06
N VAL A 34 4.88 12.82 13.26
CA VAL A 34 4.17 13.57 12.22
C VAL A 34 4.96 14.80 11.77
N ARG A 35 5.46 15.60 12.72
CA ARG A 35 6.26 16.80 12.38
C ARG A 35 7.55 16.43 11.67
N THR A 36 8.27 15.42 12.15
CA THR A 36 9.49 14.92 11.49
C THR A 36 9.21 14.44 10.06
N ALA A 37 8.08 13.77 9.84
CA ALA A 37 7.68 13.33 8.51
C ALA A 37 7.42 14.53 7.57
N LEU A 38 6.67 15.53 8.03
CA LEU A 38 6.38 16.74 7.26
C LEU A 38 7.66 17.53 6.96
N ASP A 39 8.57 17.68 7.93
CA ASP A 39 9.86 18.36 7.75
C ASP A 39 10.74 17.64 6.70
N ALA A 40 10.62 16.30 6.61
CA ALA A 40 11.26 15.50 5.57
C ALA A 40 10.53 15.55 4.20
N GLY A 41 9.41 16.27 4.11
CA GLY A 41 8.57 16.40 2.93
C GLY A 41 7.63 15.22 2.69
N ILE A 42 7.38 14.38 3.71
CA ILE A 42 6.39 13.30 3.65
C ILE A 42 5.05 13.88 4.08
N ASN A 43 4.09 13.92 3.16
CA ASN A 43 2.74 14.43 3.43
C ASN A 43 1.66 13.34 3.43
N PHE A 44 2.01 12.09 3.17
CA PHE A 44 1.07 10.98 3.06
C PHE A 44 1.01 10.17 4.36
N PHE A 45 -0.18 10.07 4.97
CA PHE A 45 -0.46 9.34 6.20
C PHE A 45 -1.54 8.30 5.96
N ASP A 46 -1.20 7.03 6.18
CA ASP A 46 -2.03 5.87 5.86
C ASP A 46 -2.60 5.23 7.12
N HIS A 47 -3.89 5.40 7.33
CA HIS A 47 -4.69 4.86 8.42
C HIS A 47 -5.54 3.65 7.99
N ALA A 48 -6.24 3.07 8.92
CA ALA A 48 -7.41 2.21 8.74
C ALA A 48 -8.26 2.24 10.02
N ASP A 49 -9.57 2.09 9.86
CA ASP A 49 -10.54 2.09 10.97
C ASP A 49 -10.26 1.02 12.04
N ILE A 50 -9.67 -0.10 11.63
CA ILE A 50 -9.32 -1.22 12.52
C ILE A 50 -7.99 -1.04 13.26
N TYR A 51 -7.14 -0.04 12.93
CA TYR A 51 -5.81 0.10 13.52
C TYR A 51 -5.89 0.42 15.02
N GLY A 52 -5.52 -0.58 15.83
CA GLY A 52 -5.66 -0.51 17.29
C GLY A 52 -7.12 -0.36 17.74
N GLY A 53 -8.10 -0.90 16.98
CA GLY A 53 -9.52 -0.71 17.25
C GLY A 53 -9.99 0.76 17.14
N GLY A 54 -9.39 1.52 16.21
CA GLY A 54 -9.67 2.94 16.01
C GLY A 54 -8.76 3.89 16.80
N LYS A 55 -7.99 3.38 17.77
CA LYS A 55 -7.15 4.21 18.64
C LYS A 55 -6.05 4.96 17.86
N SER A 56 -5.54 4.40 16.76
CA SER A 56 -4.58 5.10 15.90
C SER A 56 -5.17 6.39 15.34
N GLU A 57 -6.40 6.36 14.84
CA GLU A 57 -7.11 7.52 14.33
C GLU A 57 -7.46 8.51 15.45
N GLU A 58 -7.84 8.03 16.64
CA GLU A 58 -8.14 8.91 17.79
C GLU A 58 -6.91 9.71 18.25
N ILE A 59 -5.75 9.07 18.38
CA ILE A 59 -4.50 9.74 18.76
C ILE A 59 -4.11 10.77 17.69
N PHE A 60 -4.20 10.39 16.41
CA PHE A 60 -3.91 11.30 15.30
C PHE A 60 -4.90 12.46 15.23
N GLY A 61 -6.19 12.20 15.43
CA GLY A 61 -7.23 13.22 15.46
C GLY A 61 -7.09 14.20 16.63
N ASN A 62 -6.61 13.73 17.79
CA ASN A 62 -6.28 14.62 18.91
C ASN A 62 -5.15 15.58 18.54
N LEU A 63 -4.14 15.11 17.80
CA LEU A 63 -3.08 15.96 17.29
C LEU A 63 -3.60 16.99 16.28
N LEU A 64 -4.44 16.58 15.33
CA LEU A 64 -5.06 17.50 14.36
C LEU A 64 -5.86 18.60 15.04
N ALA A 65 -6.68 18.23 16.04
CA ALA A 65 -7.49 19.19 16.79
C ALA A 65 -6.66 20.17 17.61
N SER A 66 -5.47 19.78 18.08
CA SER A 66 -4.58 20.64 18.87
C SER A 66 -3.70 21.56 18.04
N ALA A 67 -3.59 21.33 16.74
CA ALA A 67 -2.69 22.05 15.83
C ALA A 67 -3.43 22.55 14.57
N PRO A 68 -4.12 23.70 14.65
CA PRO A 68 -4.83 24.29 13.51
C PRO A 68 -3.93 24.46 12.29
N GLY A 69 -4.43 24.11 11.09
CA GLY A 69 -3.69 24.17 9.84
C GLY A 69 -2.74 22.99 9.58
N LEU A 70 -2.61 22.06 10.54
CA LEU A 70 -1.81 20.85 10.35
C LEU A 70 -2.46 19.90 9.31
N ARG A 71 -3.80 19.79 9.34
CA ARG A 71 -4.58 18.97 8.39
C ARG A 71 -4.32 19.33 6.94
N ASP A 72 -4.20 20.62 6.64
CA ASP A 72 -4.04 21.13 5.26
C ASP A 72 -2.67 20.79 4.63
N GLN A 73 -1.71 20.36 5.45
CA GLN A 73 -0.39 19.95 5.00
C GLN A 73 -0.30 18.46 4.65
N MET A 74 -1.40 17.72 4.79
CA MET A 74 -1.42 16.26 4.74
C MET A 74 -2.36 15.74 3.67
N PHE A 75 -1.97 14.60 3.10
CA PHE A 75 -2.84 13.70 2.40
C PHE A 75 -3.16 12.53 3.33
N ILE A 76 -4.39 12.49 3.85
CA ILE A 76 -4.84 11.46 4.79
C ILE A 76 -5.64 10.41 4.04
N GLN A 77 -5.16 9.19 4.10
CA GLN A 77 -5.85 8.00 3.62
C GLN A 77 -6.33 7.19 4.82
N SER A 78 -7.55 6.66 4.75
CA SER A 78 -8.00 5.60 5.66
C SER A 78 -8.65 4.46 4.90
N LYS A 79 -9.01 3.40 5.61
CA LYS A 79 -9.55 2.17 5.02
C LYS A 79 -10.73 1.69 5.86
N CYS A 80 -11.69 1.03 5.20
CA CYS A 80 -12.81 0.34 5.84
C CYS A 80 -13.03 -1.05 5.22
N ALA A 81 -14.13 -1.69 5.55
CA ALA A 81 -14.58 -2.97 5.02
C ALA A 81 -14.04 -4.22 5.74
N ILE A 82 -13.49 -4.07 6.95
CA ILE A 82 -13.19 -5.20 7.83
C ILE A 82 -13.89 -4.98 9.16
N HIS A 83 -14.80 -5.86 9.55
CA HIS A 83 -15.37 -5.89 10.89
C HIS A 83 -15.77 -7.32 11.30
N ASP A 84 -15.62 -7.63 12.57
CA ASP A 84 -16.02 -8.89 13.18
C ASP A 84 -15.54 -10.15 12.44
N GLY A 85 -14.35 -10.06 11.79
CA GLY A 85 -13.77 -11.15 11.00
C GLY A 85 -14.36 -11.33 9.61
N LEU A 86 -15.23 -10.42 9.17
CA LEU A 86 -15.87 -10.39 7.85
C LEU A 86 -15.29 -9.27 6.99
N TYR A 87 -15.41 -9.43 5.67
CA TYR A 87 -15.17 -8.39 4.69
C TYR A 87 -16.53 -7.95 4.13
N ASP A 88 -16.85 -6.67 4.24
CA ASP A 88 -18.18 -6.16 3.98
C ASP A 88 -18.12 -4.84 3.18
N PHE A 89 -18.60 -4.87 1.95
CA PHE A 89 -18.71 -3.72 1.05
C PHE A 89 -20.13 -3.16 0.98
N SER A 90 -21.03 -3.55 1.91
CA SER A 90 -22.36 -2.97 1.95
C SER A 90 -22.29 -1.45 2.13
N GLY A 91 -23.21 -0.75 1.50
CA GLY A 91 -23.29 0.70 1.58
C GLY A 91 -23.49 1.20 3.00
N GLU A 92 -24.25 0.46 3.82
CA GLU A 92 -24.44 0.78 5.23
C GLU A 92 -23.12 0.75 6.00
N HIS A 93 -22.33 -0.34 5.83
CA HIS A 93 -21.05 -0.48 6.50
C HIS A 93 -20.05 0.60 6.07
N ILE A 94 -19.93 0.87 4.76
CA ILE A 94 -19.02 1.90 4.24
C ILE A 94 -19.37 3.28 4.82
N ARG A 95 -20.65 3.70 4.80
CA ARG A 95 -21.09 4.99 5.37
C ARG A 95 -20.75 5.11 6.84
N LYS A 96 -21.13 4.11 7.63
CA LYS A 96 -20.87 4.06 9.06
C LYS A 96 -19.39 4.11 9.39
N SER A 97 -18.56 3.38 8.62
CA SER A 97 -17.11 3.38 8.77
C SER A 97 -16.51 4.74 8.49
N VAL A 98 -16.91 5.41 7.40
CA VAL A 98 -16.44 6.76 7.07
C VAL A 98 -16.83 7.76 8.14
N ASP A 99 -18.07 7.75 8.62
CA ASP A 99 -18.50 8.64 9.71
C ASP A 99 -17.69 8.39 10.99
N GLY A 100 -17.40 7.14 11.31
CA GLY A 100 -16.53 6.77 12.42
C GLY A 100 -15.08 7.25 12.24
N ILE A 101 -14.50 7.08 11.05
CA ILE A 101 -13.16 7.57 10.69
C ILE A 101 -13.06 9.08 10.89
N LEU A 102 -14.01 9.83 10.33
CA LEU A 102 -14.03 11.30 10.44
C LEU A 102 -14.16 11.76 11.88
N ALA A 103 -15.02 11.11 12.66
CA ALA A 103 -15.19 11.41 14.07
C ALA A 103 -13.90 11.17 14.89
N ARG A 104 -13.20 10.04 14.66
CA ARG A 104 -11.94 9.72 15.34
C ARG A 104 -10.80 10.62 14.91
N LEU A 105 -10.69 10.91 13.61
CA LEU A 105 -9.68 11.84 13.07
C LEU A 105 -10.00 13.31 13.35
N LYS A 106 -11.20 13.62 13.86
CA LYS A 106 -11.65 15.01 14.15
C LYS A 106 -11.50 15.94 12.96
N THR A 107 -11.87 15.47 11.79
CA THR A 107 -11.83 16.19 10.53
C THR A 107 -13.14 16.01 9.78
N ASP A 108 -13.48 16.93 8.90
CA ASP A 108 -14.69 16.87 8.06
C ASP A 108 -14.48 16.03 6.80
N HIS A 109 -13.23 15.73 6.42
CA HIS A 109 -12.92 14.93 5.26
C HIS A 109 -11.61 14.15 5.39
N ILE A 110 -11.50 13.08 4.62
CA ILE A 110 -10.25 12.40 4.27
C ILE A 110 -9.97 12.53 2.77
N ASP A 111 -8.70 12.50 2.40
CA ASP A 111 -8.33 12.61 0.99
C ASP A 111 -8.61 11.32 0.23
N SER A 112 -8.38 10.16 0.86
CA SER A 112 -8.55 8.86 0.23
C SER A 112 -9.21 7.84 1.15
N LEU A 113 -10.13 7.05 0.58
CA LEU A 113 -10.69 5.86 1.21
C LEU A 113 -10.33 4.63 0.38
N LEU A 114 -9.76 3.60 1.04
CA LEU A 114 -9.56 2.29 0.44
C LEU A 114 -10.53 1.25 1.01
N LEU A 115 -11.02 0.36 0.17
CA LEU A 115 -11.64 -0.88 0.61
C LEU A 115 -10.51 -1.86 1.01
N HIS A 116 -10.44 -2.21 2.31
CA HIS A 116 -9.23 -2.76 2.94
C HIS A 116 -8.89 -4.20 2.54
N ARG A 117 -9.93 -5.02 2.32
CA ARG A 117 -9.83 -6.40 1.87
C ARG A 117 -10.97 -6.70 0.91
N PRO A 118 -10.77 -7.57 -0.09
CA PRO A 118 -11.81 -7.85 -1.07
C PRO A 118 -13.00 -8.57 -0.42
N ASP A 119 -14.19 -8.09 -0.74
CA ASP A 119 -15.45 -8.79 -0.51
C ASP A 119 -15.83 -9.53 -1.81
N PRO A 120 -15.76 -10.87 -1.84
CA PRO A 120 -16.12 -11.62 -3.04
C PRO A 120 -17.61 -11.55 -3.41
N LEU A 121 -18.46 -11.14 -2.47
CA LEU A 121 -19.90 -11.02 -2.62
C LEU A 121 -20.35 -9.56 -2.80
N MET A 122 -19.43 -8.66 -3.11
CA MET A 122 -19.75 -7.24 -3.33
C MET A 122 -20.78 -7.04 -4.42
N GLU A 123 -21.66 -6.06 -4.21
CA GLU A 123 -22.56 -5.51 -5.24
C GLU A 123 -21.94 -4.19 -5.77
N PRO A 124 -21.33 -4.19 -6.97
CA PRO A 124 -20.56 -3.04 -7.46
C PRO A 124 -21.37 -1.75 -7.57
N GLU A 125 -22.66 -1.86 -7.93
CA GLU A 125 -23.55 -0.72 -8.05
C GLU A 125 -23.81 -0.05 -6.71
N GLU A 126 -23.99 -0.83 -5.63
CA GLU A 126 -24.18 -0.31 -4.28
C GLU A 126 -22.91 0.44 -3.81
N VAL A 127 -21.73 -0.13 -4.03
CA VAL A 127 -20.46 0.54 -3.74
C VAL A 127 -20.32 1.83 -4.54
N GLY A 128 -20.71 1.79 -5.82
CA GLY A 128 -20.67 2.95 -6.71
C GLY A 128 -21.54 4.10 -6.22
N GLU A 129 -22.78 3.81 -5.79
CA GLU A 129 -23.69 4.81 -5.22
C GLU A 129 -23.12 5.47 -3.97
N VAL A 130 -22.53 4.68 -3.07
CA VAL A 130 -21.92 5.20 -1.84
C VAL A 130 -20.69 6.05 -2.12
N PHE A 131 -19.83 5.63 -3.06
CA PHE A 131 -18.68 6.45 -3.44
C PHE A 131 -19.08 7.79 -4.04
N GLU A 132 -20.14 7.83 -4.85
CA GLU A 132 -20.67 9.07 -5.38
C GLU A 132 -21.27 9.98 -4.28
N GLU A 133 -21.97 9.39 -3.31
CA GLU A 133 -22.51 10.10 -2.14
C GLU A 133 -21.39 10.73 -1.30
N LEU A 134 -20.37 9.94 -0.92
CA LEU A 134 -19.22 10.39 -0.12
C LEU A 134 -18.43 11.49 -0.83
N ALA A 135 -18.25 11.39 -2.13
CA ALA A 135 -17.58 12.41 -2.92
C ALA A 135 -18.39 13.70 -3.03
N ARG A 136 -19.69 13.59 -3.29
CA ARG A 136 -20.59 14.74 -3.41
C ARG A 136 -20.73 15.49 -2.09
N SER A 137 -20.73 14.78 -0.96
CA SER A 137 -20.72 15.39 0.37
C SER A 137 -19.38 16.00 0.77
N GLY A 138 -18.32 15.80 -0.01
CA GLY A 138 -16.97 16.26 0.27
C GLY A 138 -16.25 15.46 1.35
N LYS A 139 -16.84 14.38 1.88
CA LYS A 139 -16.23 13.53 2.92
C LYS A 139 -15.00 12.77 2.43
N VAL A 140 -14.99 12.35 1.15
CA VAL A 140 -13.90 11.60 0.54
C VAL A 140 -13.63 12.12 -0.87
N ARG A 141 -12.37 12.37 -1.22
CA ARG A 141 -11.97 12.88 -2.54
C ARG A 141 -11.59 11.76 -3.51
N TYR A 142 -10.78 10.81 -3.08
CA TYR A 142 -10.24 9.72 -3.89
C TYR A 142 -10.64 8.36 -3.33
N PHE A 143 -10.83 7.38 -4.22
CA PHE A 143 -11.21 6.03 -3.85
C PHE A 143 -10.24 5.02 -4.44
N GLY A 144 -9.96 3.96 -3.69
CA GLY A 144 -9.11 2.88 -4.12
C GLY A 144 -9.42 1.59 -3.38
N VAL A 145 -8.55 0.63 -3.53
CA VAL A 145 -8.71 -0.70 -2.96
C VAL A 145 -7.41 -1.17 -2.30
N SER A 146 -7.49 -2.28 -1.59
CA SER A 146 -6.32 -2.95 -1.03
C SER A 146 -6.47 -4.46 -1.15
N ASN A 147 -5.39 -5.12 -1.55
CA ASN A 147 -5.32 -6.57 -1.69
C ASN A 147 -6.32 -7.15 -2.71
N MET A 148 -6.70 -6.40 -3.73
CA MET A 148 -7.56 -6.86 -4.81
C MET A 148 -6.75 -7.28 -6.03
N ASN A 149 -7.21 -8.34 -6.71
CA ASN A 149 -6.67 -8.72 -8.01
C ASN A 149 -7.41 -7.99 -9.15
N ARG A 150 -6.88 -8.12 -10.38
CA ARG A 150 -7.44 -7.42 -11.55
C ARG A 150 -8.93 -7.72 -11.77
N TYR A 151 -9.36 -8.97 -11.60
CA TYR A 151 -10.75 -9.36 -11.89
C TYR A 151 -11.73 -8.78 -10.87
N GLN A 152 -11.31 -8.67 -9.60
CA GLN A 152 -12.08 -8.02 -8.56
C GLN A 152 -12.18 -6.51 -8.82
N MET A 153 -11.08 -5.87 -9.26
CA MET A 153 -11.12 -4.47 -9.66
C MET A 153 -11.95 -4.23 -10.93
N GLU A 154 -11.89 -5.13 -11.92
CA GLU A 154 -12.74 -5.08 -13.11
C GLU A 154 -14.22 -5.20 -12.75
N LEU A 155 -14.57 -6.14 -11.85
CA LEU A 155 -15.95 -6.30 -11.35
C LEU A 155 -16.39 -5.04 -10.59
N LEU A 156 -15.62 -4.56 -9.65
CA LEU A 156 -15.93 -3.34 -8.89
C LEU A 156 -16.14 -2.14 -9.83
N SER A 157 -15.30 -2.00 -10.84
CA SER A 157 -15.36 -0.90 -11.80
C SER A 157 -16.57 -0.98 -12.73
N SER A 158 -17.31 -2.09 -12.77
CA SER A 158 -18.56 -2.17 -13.55
C SER A 158 -19.68 -1.32 -12.94
N GLY A 159 -19.72 -1.18 -11.60
CA GLY A 159 -20.68 -0.32 -10.90
C GLY A 159 -20.07 1.01 -10.42
N VAL A 160 -18.76 1.06 -10.14
CA VAL A 160 -18.08 2.26 -9.69
C VAL A 160 -17.60 3.10 -10.87
N LYS A 161 -18.20 4.28 -11.07
CA LYS A 161 -17.84 5.20 -12.18
C LYS A 161 -16.56 6.00 -11.90
N ARG A 162 -16.18 6.12 -10.63
CA ARG A 162 -14.96 6.84 -10.24
C ARG A 162 -13.74 5.99 -10.50
N LYS A 163 -12.68 6.64 -11.00
CA LYS A 163 -11.39 5.98 -11.18
C LYS A 163 -10.84 5.54 -9.82
N LEU A 164 -10.46 4.28 -9.71
CA LEU A 164 -9.64 3.83 -8.60
C LEU A 164 -8.24 4.43 -8.74
N TRP A 165 -7.77 5.15 -7.73
CA TRP A 165 -6.46 5.80 -7.80
C TRP A 165 -5.33 4.90 -7.32
N ALA A 166 -5.61 3.95 -6.42
CA ALA A 166 -4.62 3.07 -5.82
C ALA A 166 -5.15 1.67 -5.55
N ASP A 167 -4.26 0.69 -5.61
CA ASP A 167 -4.38 -0.62 -4.99
C ASP A 167 -3.20 -0.83 -4.04
N GLN A 168 -3.50 -1.03 -2.75
CA GLN A 168 -2.49 -1.22 -1.72
C GLN A 168 -2.22 -2.72 -1.51
N LEU A 169 -1.02 -3.15 -1.91
CA LEU A 169 -0.62 -4.56 -2.00
C LEU A 169 0.61 -4.85 -1.14
N GLN A 170 0.77 -6.10 -0.72
CA GLN A 170 2.03 -6.53 -0.11
C GLN A 170 3.13 -6.62 -1.17
N MET A 171 4.18 -5.88 -0.98
CA MET A 171 5.38 -6.01 -1.80
C MET A 171 6.61 -5.51 -1.04
N SER A 172 7.68 -6.29 -1.08
CA SER A 172 8.97 -5.92 -0.52
C SER A 172 10.09 -6.61 -1.31
N LEU A 173 11.32 -6.40 -0.91
CA LEU A 173 12.47 -7.08 -1.54
C LEU A 173 12.46 -8.60 -1.32
N ALA A 174 11.87 -9.07 -0.23
CA ALA A 174 11.73 -10.48 0.09
C ALA A 174 10.33 -11.04 -0.14
N HIS A 175 9.35 -10.21 -0.53
CA HIS A 175 7.99 -10.63 -0.88
C HIS A 175 7.62 -10.06 -2.25
N THR A 176 7.78 -10.86 -3.29
CA THR A 176 7.69 -10.44 -4.69
C THR A 176 6.63 -11.16 -5.54
N PRO A 177 5.57 -11.81 -4.98
CA PRO A 177 4.61 -12.59 -5.77
C PRO A 177 3.97 -11.80 -6.92
N LEU A 178 3.73 -10.50 -6.70
CA LEU A 178 3.16 -9.60 -7.71
C LEU A 178 4.03 -9.49 -8.97
N ILE A 179 5.36 -9.57 -8.81
CA ILE A 179 6.33 -9.57 -9.93
C ILE A 179 6.54 -10.99 -10.45
N ASP A 180 6.64 -11.97 -9.54
CA ASP A 180 6.93 -13.36 -9.88
C ASP A 180 5.82 -13.97 -10.72
N ALA A 181 4.57 -13.59 -10.50
CA ALA A 181 3.45 -13.99 -11.32
C ALA A 181 3.65 -13.65 -12.81
N GLY A 182 4.18 -12.46 -13.11
CA GLY A 182 4.48 -12.05 -14.48
C GLY A 182 5.73 -12.73 -15.10
N ILE A 183 6.68 -13.15 -14.25
CA ILE A 183 7.90 -13.83 -14.71
C ILE A 183 7.62 -15.32 -14.97
N ASN A 184 6.77 -15.93 -14.17
CA ASN A 184 6.52 -17.38 -14.19
C ASN A 184 5.35 -17.79 -15.08
N VAL A 185 4.88 -16.90 -15.97
CA VAL A 185 3.86 -17.22 -16.97
C VAL A 185 4.27 -18.45 -17.79
N ASN A 186 3.33 -19.40 -17.93
CA ASN A 186 3.53 -20.64 -18.66
C ASN A 186 4.67 -21.52 -18.10
N THR A 187 4.89 -21.50 -16.79
CA THR A 187 5.82 -22.40 -16.11
C THR A 187 5.08 -23.30 -15.11
N ARG A 188 5.79 -24.31 -14.58
CA ARG A 188 5.30 -25.18 -13.51
C ARG A 188 5.72 -24.73 -12.11
N PHE A 189 6.27 -23.54 -11.98
CA PHE A 189 6.65 -22.99 -10.68
C PHE A 189 5.41 -22.49 -9.91
N ASP A 190 5.47 -22.52 -8.59
CA ASP A 190 4.38 -22.08 -7.72
C ASP A 190 3.96 -20.62 -7.96
N GLY A 191 4.92 -19.76 -8.37
CA GLY A 191 4.66 -18.39 -8.81
C GLY A 191 3.91 -18.27 -10.15
N GLY A 192 3.78 -19.38 -10.91
CA GLY A 192 2.92 -19.46 -12.09
C GLY A 192 1.46 -19.79 -11.77
N LEU A 193 1.14 -20.13 -10.52
CA LEU A 193 -0.22 -20.30 -10.03
C LEU A 193 -0.85 -18.94 -9.78
N MET A 194 -1.75 -18.59 -10.61
CA MET A 194 -2.30 -17.28 -10.94
C MET A 194 -3.18 -16.62 -9.87
N ARG A 195 -2.71 -16.39 -8.64
CA ARG A 195 -3.50 -15.61 -7.67
C ARG A 195 -3.57 -14.13 -8.01
N ASP A 196 -2.43 -13.56 -8.46
CA ASP A 196 -2.26 -12.12 -8.72
C ASP A 196 -1.97 -11.83 -10.20
N ALA A 197 -2.24 -12.79 -11.10
CA ALA A 197 -1.86 -12.71 -12.49
C ALA A 197 -2.45 -11.49 -13.19
N GLY A 198 -1.55 -10.67 -13.70
CA GLY A 198 -1.90 -9.47 -14.44
C GLY A 198 -2.36 -8.29 -13.58
N THR A 199 -2.31 -8.38 -12.25
CA THR A 199 -2.69 -7.24 -11.38
C THR A 199 -1.75 -6.06 -11.58
N LEU A 200 -0.43 -6.29 -11.65
CA LEU A 200 0.53 -5.21 -11.90
C LEU A 200 0.32 -4.56 -13.27
N GLU A 201 0.13 -5.37 -14.29
CA GLU A 201 -0.15 -4.91 -15.66
C GLU A 201 -1.48 -4.14 -15.72
N PHE A 202 -2.52 -4.64 -15.05
CA PHE A 202 -3.81 -3.97 -14.96
C PHE A 202 -3.70 -2.60 -14.30
N CYS A 203 -3.03 -2.50 -13.16
CA CYS A 203 -2.78 -1.23 -12.49
C CYS A 203 -2.05 -0.24 -13.41
N ARG A 204 -1.02 -0.70 -14.13
CA ARG A 204 -0.26 0.14 -15.06
C ARG A 204 -1.10 0.62 -16.25
N LEU A 205 -1.91 -0.24 -16.84
CA LEU A 205 -2.79 0.11 -17.97
C LEU A 205 -3.86 1.12 -17.59
N ASN A 206 -4.38 1.03 -16.37
CA ASN A 206 -5.46 1.89 -15.89
C ASN A 206 -4.96 3.10 -15.09
N GLY A 207 -3.62 3.27 -14.95
CA GLY A 207 -3.02 4.35 -14.17
C GLY A 207 -3.46 4.32 -12.70
N ILE A 208 -3.55 3.11 -12.11
CA ILE A 208 -3.80 2.85 -10.71
C ILE A 208 -2.43 2.80 -10.00
N ALA A 209 -2.25 3.61 -8.98
CA ALA A 209 -1.00 3.61 -8.21
C ALA A 209 -0.91 2.35 -7.33
N VAL A 210 0.20 1.63 -7.43
CA VAL A 210 0.48 0.52 -6.52
C VAL A 210 1.10 1.10 -5.24
N GLN A 211 0.41 0.94 -4.13
CA GLN A 211 0.95 1.23 -2.80
C GLN A 211 1.47 -0.06 -2.20
N THR A 212 2.67 -0.04 -1.62
CA THR A 212 3.25 -1.25 -1.03
C THR A 212 3.23 -1.18 0.49
N TRP A 213 2.58 -2.14 1.13
CA TRP A 213 2.65 -2.27 2.58
C TRP A 213 3.75 -3.26 2.98
N SER A 214 4.32 -3.05 4.17
CA SER A 214 5.49 -3.77 4.70
C SER A 214 6.67 -3.83 3.72
N PRO A 215 7.09 -2.71 3.11
CA PRO A 215 8.19 -2.71 2.15
C PRO A 215 9.52 -3.12 2.78
N LEU A 216 9.66 -3.01 4.10
CA LEU A 216 10.83 -3.39 4.90
C LEU A 216 10.62 -4.70 5.66
N GLN A 217 9.60 -5.48 5.34
CA GLN A 217 9.35 -6.84 5.83
C GLN A 217 8.97 -7.04 7.31
N LYS A 218 8.74 -6.01 8.11
CA LYS A 218 8.17 -6.20 9.46
C LYS A 218 6.66 -5.93 9.41
N GLY A 219 5.91 -6.87 8.88
CA GLY A 219 4.46 -6.77 8.73
C GLY A 219 3.69 -7.70 9.66
N PHE A 220 2.39 -7.80 9.39
CA PHE A 220 1.40 -8.56 10.14
C PHE A 220 1.77 -10.04 10.34
N PHE A 221 2.58 -10.63 9.47
CA PHE A 221 2.95 -12.05 9.49
C PHE A 221 4.33 -12.34 10.12
N GLY A 222 4.88 -11.43 10.90
CA GLY A 222 6.15 -11.67 11.61
C GLY A 222 7.36 -11.80 10.69
N GLY A 223 7.33 -11.12 9.54
CA GLY A 223 8.45 -11.15 8.59
C GLY A 223 9.70 -10.41 9.09
N VAL A 224 10.79 -10.67 8.40
CA VAL A 224 12.11 -10.10 8.66
C VAL A 224 12.09 -8.59 8.48
N PHE A 225 12.67 -7.88 9.42
CA PHE A 225 13.04 -6.49 9.25
C PHE A 225 14.47 -6.43 8.73
N LEU A 226 14.67 -5.89 7.53
CA LEU A 226 16.01 -5.72 6.98
C LEU A 226 16.82 -4.79 7.89
N GLY A 227 17.90 -5.32 8.48
CA GLY A 227 18.77 -4.59 9.39
C GLY A 227 18.35 -4.62 10.85
N ASP A 228 17.43 -5.48 11.25
CA ASP A 228 17.08 -5.69 12.66
C ASP A 228 17.99 -6.74 13.28
N ASP A 229 18.70 -6.36 14.34
CA ASP A 229 19.61 -7.25 15.07
C ASP A 229 18.87 -8.39 15.83
N GLU A 230 17.54 -8.28 15.97
CA GLU A 230 16.68 -9.31 16.55
C GLU A 230 16.64 -10.60 15.69
N TYR A 231 16.98 -10.50 14.39
CA TYR A 231 16.96 -11.63 13.46
C TYR A 231 18.29 -11.74 12.67
N PRO A 232 19.43 -11.93 13.38
CA PRO A 232 20.74 -11.91 12.74
C PRO A 232 20.95 -13.03 11.72
N GLU A 233 20.29 -14.20 11.88
CA GLU A 233 20.35 -15.31 10.92
C GLU A 233 19.73 -14.96 9.56
N LEU A 234 18.78 -14.04 9.54
CA LEU A 234 18.10 -13.58 8.34
C LEU A 234 18.81 -12.39 7.69
N ASN A 235 19.61 -11.66 8.49
CA ASN A 235 20.48 -10.59 8.03
C ASN A 235 21.83 -11.10 7.50
N SER A 236 22.24 -12.33 7.89
CA SER A 236 23.53 -12.92 7.48
C SER A 236 23.66 -13.17 5.98
N GLU A 237 22.54 -13.26 5.26
CA GLU A 237 22.53 -13.39 3.78
C GLU A 237 22.57 -12.06 3.04
N VAL A 238 22.38 -10.94 3.74
CA VAL A 238 22.34 -9.58 3.17
C VAL A 238 23.16 -8.64 4.03
N SER A 239 24.46 -8.52 3.74
CA SER A 239 25.26 -7.50 4.45
C SER A 239 24.92 -6.10 3.94
N PHE A 240 24.81 -5.12 4.85
CA PHE A 240 24.52 -3.73 4.52
C PHE A 240 25.51 -3.10 3.53
N SER A 241 26.76 -3.56 3.50
CA SER A 241 27.78 -3.13 2.53
C SER A 241 27.44 -3.52 1.08
N GLU A 242 26.51 -4.45 0.89
CA GLU A 242 26.06 -4.89 -0.44
C GLU A 242 24.77 -4.22 -0.89
N ILE A 243 24.13 -3.42 -0.01
CA ILE A 243 22.88 -2.69 -0.30
C ILE A 243 23.13 -1.39 -1.07
N GLU A 244 24.38 -0.95 -1.22
CA GLU A 244 24.71 0.22 -2.05
C GLU A 244 24.25 0.11 -3.52
N SER A 245 23.84 -1.08 -3.95
CA SER A 245 23.21 -1.28 -5.24
C SER A 245 21.89 -2.03 -5.14
N PRO A 246 20.72 -1.35 -5.31
CA PRO A 246 19.40 -2.00 -5.35
C PRO A 246 19.30 -3.18 -6.34
N SER A 247 20.18 -3.21 -7.34
CA SER A 247 20.27 -4.30 -8.32
C SER A 247 20.81 -5.63 -7.75
N LEU A 248 21.49 -5.59 -6.59
CA LEU A 248 22.07 -6.79 -5.99
C LEU A 248 21.07 -7.52 -5.08
N LEU A 249 20.18 -6.79 -4.42
CA LEU A 249 19.12 -7.33 -3.57
C LEU A 249 18.11 -8.18 -4.36
N VAL A 250 17.70 -7.71 -5.55
CA VAL A 250 16.86 -8.49 -6.45
C VAL A 250 17.57 -9.77 -6.94
N ARG A 251 18.91 -9.77 -7.05
CA ARG A 251 19.68 -10.96 -7.41
C ARG A 251 19.68 -12.04 -6.32
N ARG A 252 19.67 -11.67 -5.03
CA ARG A 252 19.80 -12.65 -3.92
C ARG A 252 18.48 -13.25 -3.50
N GLY A 253 17.38 -12.51 -3.51
CA GLY A 253 16.05 -13.08 -3.29
C GLY A 253 15.72 -14.18 -4.31
N SER A 254 16.09 -13.99 -5.56
CA SER A 254 15.98 -15.03 -6.61
C SER A 254 16.97 -16.18 -6.45
N LEU A 255 18.12 -15.98 -5.80
CA LEU A 255 19.18 -16.99 -5.62
C LEU A 255 18.96 -17.91 -4.43
N SER A 256 18.32 -17.44 -3.34
CA SER A 256 18.00 -18.30 -2.20
C SER A 256 16.93 -19.34 -2.54
N LEU A 257 15.97 -18.99 -3.38
CA LEU A 257 15.00 -19.94 -3.96
C LEU A 257 15.64 -20.97 -4.89
N LEU A 258 16.79 -20.65 -5.52
CA LEU A 258 17.51 -21.54 -6.44
C LEU A 258 18.51 -22.49 -5.76
N ARG A 259 18.98 -22.18 -4.53
CA ARG A 259 19.90 -23.05 -3.79
C ARG A 259 19.29 -24.37 -3.33
N GLY A 260 17.96 -24.44 -3.17
CA GLY A 260 17.27 -25.67 -2.76
C GLY A 260 17.10 -26.74 -3.84
N ARG A 261 17.34 -26.46 -5.12
CA ARG A 261 17.16 -27.42 -6.22
C ARG A 261 18.28 -27.37 -7.23
N LYS A 262 19.22 -28.28 -7.09
CA LYS A 262 20.41 -28.45 -7.95
C LYS A 262 20.15 -28.90 -9.40
N ARG A 263 18.96 -28.84 -9.95
CA ARG A 263 18.71 -29.27 -11.35
C ARG A 263 17.75 -28.28 -12.03
N ASN A 264 18.20 -27.72 -13.12
CA ASN A 264 17.59 -26.83 -14.09
C ASN A 264 17.88 -25.33 -13.89
N LEU A 265 19.15 -24.97 -14.05
CA LEU A 265 19.54 -23.61 -14.40
C LEU A 265 19.09 -23.31 -15.83
N VAL A 266 17.88 -22.83 -16.01
CA VAL A 266 17.58 -21.98 -17.14
C VAL A 266 18.32 -20.67 -16.86
N ARG A 267 19.45 -20.48 -17.51
CA ARG A 267 20.21 -19.24 -17.48
C ARG A 267 19.26 -18.10 -17.80
N ILE A 268 18.97 -17.28 -16.81
CA ILE A 268 18.37 -15.95 -17.02
C ILE A 268 19.45 -15.09 -17.68
N GLN A 269 19.78 -15.44 -18.91
CA GLN A 269 20.84 -14.78 -19.70
C GLN A 269 20.37 -13.43 -20.26
N GLN A 270 19.04 -13.16 -20.24
CA GLN A 270 18.47 -11.89 -20.70
C GLN A 270 18.43 -10.79 -19.61
N ALA A 271 18.83 -11.11 -18.38
CA ALA A 271 18.91 -10.14 -17.30
C ALA A 271 20.28 -9.43 -17.20
N ARG A 272 21.11 -9.53 -18.22
CA ARG A 272 22.47 -8.94 -18.23
C ARG A 272 22.53 -7.43 -18.46
N ASN A 273 21.40 -6.73 -18.64
CA ASN A 273 21.44 -5.28 -18.75
C ASN A 273 20.93 -4.62 -17.45
N PRO A 274 21.83 -4.21 -16.53
CA PRO A 274 21.46 -3.52 -15.28
C PRO A 274 20.66 -2.25 -15.55
N SER A 275 20.87 -1.59 -16.69
CA SER A 275 20.20 -0.36 -17.07
C SER A 275 18.69 -0.54 -17.34
N ARG A 276 18.22 -1.74 -17.70
CA ARG A 276 16.79 -2.01 -17.89
C ARG A 276 16.05 -2.25 -16.56
N ARG A 277 16.71 -2.86 -15.57
CA ARG A 277 16.13 -3.05 -14.21
C ARG A 277 16.10 -1.76 -13.40
N ILE A 278 17.15 -0.96 -13.51
CA ILE A 278 17.19 0.40 -12.94
C ILE A 278 16.16 1.29 -13.66
N ARG A 279 15.93 1.10 -14.96
CA ARG A 279 14.86 1.77 -15.69
C ARG A 279 13.47 1.34 -15.21
N TRP A 280 13.26 0.07 -14.83
CA TRP A 280 11.96 -0.38 -14.30
C TRP A 280 11.69 0.26 -12.93
N TRP A 281 12.67 0.26 -12.03
CA TRP A 281 12.57 1.01 -10.75
C TRP A 281 12.46 2.53 -10.96
N ARG A 282 13.16 3.08 -11.92
CA ARG A 282 13.03 4.49 -12.31
C ARG A 282 11.70 4.78 -13.02
N SER A 283 11.18 3.86 -13.80
CA SER A 283 9.88 3.97 -14.47
C SER A 283 8.71 3.71 -13.50
N ALA A 284 8.86 2.77 -12.58
CA ALA A 284 7.96 2.63 -11.41
C ALA A 284 8.05 3.84 -10.47
N SER A 285 9.22 4.49 -10.37
CA SER A 285 9.44 5.72 -9.61
C SER A 285 8.98 6.99 -10.34
N GLN A 286 8.47 6.89 -11.56
CA GLN A 286 7.78 8.00 -12.25
C GLN A 286 6.28 8.02 -11.93
N GLY A 287 5.91 7.73 -10.68
CA GLY A 287 4.59 8.02 -10.18
C GLY A 287 3.66 6.84 -9.92
N THR A 288 4.13 5.59 -10.03
CA THR A 288 3.24 4.43 -9.96
C THR A 288 3.34 3.64 -8.64
N VAL A 289 4.38 3.83 -7.83
CA VAL A 289 4.59 3.08 -6.58
C VAL A 289 4.78 4.02 -5.41
N ILE A 290 4.00 3.80 -4.36
CA ILE A 290 4.09 4.50 -3.07
C ILE A 290 4.49 3.47 -2.00
N LEU A 291 5.51 3.78 -1.22
CA LEU A 291 5.93 2.95 -0.09
C LEU A 291 5.19 3.41 1.17
N VAL A 292 4.45 2.51 1.81
CA VAL A 292 3.76 2.77 3.07
C VAL A 292 4.40 1.91 4.17
N SER A 293 5.01 2.54 5.13
CA SER A 293 5.80 1.89 6.18
C SER A 293 5.31 2.26 7.58
#